data_b86e36b7d123ee6ef08ddb8a3449c6d8
#
_entry.id   b86e36b7d123ee6ef08ddb8a3449c6d8
#
_cell.length_a   1.000
_cell.length_b   1.000
_cell.length_c   1.000
_cell.angle_alpha   90.00
_cell.angle_beta   90.00
_cell.angle_gamma   90.00
#
_symmetry.space_group_name_H-M   'P 1'
#
loop_
_entity.id
_entity.type
_entity.pdbx_description
1 polymer ?
#
loop_
_entity_poly.entity_id
_entity_poly.type
_entity_poly.pdbx_seq_one_letter_code
_entity_poly.pdbx_strand_id
1 'polypeptide(L)'
;MAEHDFETISSETLHTGAIFALRRDQVRMPGGGIVTREVVEHFGAVAIVAMDDNGNIPMVYQYRHTYGRRLWELPAGLLDVAGEPPHLTAARELREEVGLQASTWQVLVDLDTAPGFSDESVRXXXATGLREVGRPEAHHEEADMTMGWYPIAEAARRVLRGEIVNSIAIAGVLAVHAVTTGFAQPRPLDTEWIDRPTAFAARRAER
;
A
#
# COMPACT_ATOMS: atom_id res chain seq x y z
N MET A 1 13.25 9.87 31.60
CA MET A 1 12.33 8.83 32.10
C MET A 1 12.52 7.59 31.21
N ALA A 2 12.49 6.39 31.81
CA ALA A 2 12.57 5.17 31.00
C ALA A 2 11.30 5.07 30.12
N GLU A 3 11.50 4.60 28.90
CA GLU A 3 10.39 4.38 27.97
C GLU A 3 9.51 3.25 28.50
N HIS A 4 8.18 3.41 28.44
CA HIS A 4 7.25 2.39 28.90
C HIS A 4 7.16 1.25 27.89
N ASP A 5 7.27 0.04 28.37
CA ASP A 5 7.05 -1.16 27.55
C ASP A 5 5.55 -1.51 27.59
N PHE A 6 4.85 -1.32 26.46
CA PHE A 6 3.42 -1.60 26.33
C PHE A 6 3.20 -3.11 26.16
N GLU A 7 3.44 -3.86 27.24
CA GLU A 7 3.33 -5.33 27.26
C GLU A 7 1.92 -5.81 26.89
N THR A 8 1.83 -6.69 25.90
CA THR A 8 0.58 -7.40 25.59
C THR A 8 0.43 -8.59 26.54
N ILE A 9 -0.52 -8.50 27.47
CA ILE A 9 -0.77 -9.50 28.51
C ILE A 9 -1.45 -10.75 27.91
N SER A 10 -2.38 -10.52 26.99
CA SER A 10 -3.07 -11.61 26.30
C SER A 10 -3.61 -11.10 24.96
N SER A 11 -3.82 -12.04 24.04
CA SER A 11 -4.35 -11.76 22.71
C SER A 11 -5.36 -12.83 22.32
N GLU A 12 -6.50 -12.44 21.77
CA GLU A 12 -7.57 -13.31 21.32
C GLU A 12 -7.96 -12.96 19.88
N THR A 13 -7.99 -13.94 18.98
CA THR A 13 -8.48 -13.71 17.61
C THR A 13 -10.02 -13.78 17.61
N LEU A 14 -10.67 -12.69 17.24
CA LEU A 14 -12.12 -12.60 17.19
C LEU A 14 -12.69 -13.03 15.85
N HIS A 15 -11.94 -12.79 14.76
CA HIS A 15 -12.39 -13.12 13.40
C HIS A 15 -11.18 -13.27 12.48
N THR A 16 -11.27 -14.18 11.53
CA THR A 16 -10.29 -14.31 10.46
C THR A 16 -11.02 -14.37 9.12
N GLY A 17 -10.85 -13.32 8.32
CA GLY A 17 -11.42 -13.21 6.98
C GLY A 17 -10.43 -13.62 5.89
N ALA A 18 -10.74 -13.23 4.65
CA ALA A 18 -9.89 -13.53 3.49
C ALA A 18 -8.61 -12.69 3.49
N ILE A 19 -8.73 -11.39 3.82
CA ILE A 19 -7.61 -10.44 3.68
C ILE A 19 -7.20 -9.78 5.00
N PHE A 20 -7.94 -10.04 6.11
CA PHE A 20 -7.60 -9.46 7.41
C PHE A 20 -8.09 -10.37 8.54
N ALA A 21 -7.55 -10.15 9.74
CA ALA A 21 -8.10 -10.72 10.97
C ALA A 21 -8.35 -9.60 11.98
N LEU A 22 -9.30 -9.82 12.87
CA LEU A 22 -9.54 -8.93 14.01
C LEU A 22 -9.08 -9.66 15.27
N ARG A 23 -8.15 -9.05 16.02
CA ARG A 23 -7.74 -9.57 17.30
C ARG A 23 -8.03 -8.56 18.41
N ARG A 24 -8.13 -9.05 19.63
CA ARG A 24 -8.32 -8.25 20.84
C ARG A 24 -7.16 -8.52 21.79
N ASP A 25 -6.45 -7.44 22.15
CA ASP A 25 -5.29 -7.49 23.03
C ASP A 25 -5.62 -6.81 24.37
N GLN A 26 -5.09 -7.39 25.46
CA GLN A 26 -5.06 -6.70 26.77
C GLN A 26 -3.66 -6.14 26.95
N VAL A 27 -3.55 -4.82 27.03
CA VAL A 27 -2.25 -4.10 27.02
C VAL A 27 -2.05 -3.35 28.32
N ARG A 28 -0.86 -3.52 28.92
CA ARG A 28 -0.47 -2.83 30.14
C ARG A 28 -0.10 -1.38 29.84
N MET A 29 -0.78 -0.43 30.49
CA MET A 29 -0.57 0.99 30.30
C MET A 29 0.44 1.57 31.30
N PRO A 30 1.04 2.72 31.02
CA PRO A 30 1.78 3.47 32.03
C PRO A 30 0.90 3.69 33.25
N GLY A 31 1.44 3.45 34.43
CA GLY A 31 0.68 3.52 35.69
C GLY A 31 0.03 2.20 36.11
N GLY A 32 0.19 1.12 35.33
CA GLY A 32 -0.17 -0.24 35.72
C GLY A 32 -1.58 -0.70 35.32
N GLY A 33 -2.41 0.17 34.78
CA GLY A 33 -3.74 -0.22 34.28
C GLY A 33 -3.66 -1.11 33.07
N ILE A 34 -4.69 -1.95 32.85
CA ILE A 34 -4.79 -2.78 31.63
C ILE A 34 -5.97 -2.27 30.81
N VAL A 35 -5.76 -2.06 29.51
CA VAL A 35 -6.81 -1.63 28.59
C VAL A 35 -6.91 -2.59 27.41
N THR A 36 -8.10 -2.67 26.85
CA THR A 36 -8.38 -3.47 25.66
C THR A 36 -8.03 -2.67 24.40
N ARG A 37 -7.37 -3.33 23.44
CA ARG A 37 -7.15 -2.81 22.10
C ARG A 37 -7.67 -3.81 21.08
N GLU A 38 -8.43 -3.35 20.11
CA GLU A 38 -8.83 -4.18 18.97
C GLU A 38 -8.00 -3.75 17.78
N VAL A 39 -7.38 -4.74 17.12
CA VAL A 39 -6.40 -4.52 16.05
C VAL A 39 -6.82 -5.32 14.82
N VAL A 40 -6.85 -4.65 13.67
CA VAL A 40 -6.99 -5.31 12.37
C VAL A 40 -5.61 -5.69 11.89
N GLU A 41 -5.36 -7.00 11.76
CA GLU A 41 -4.15 -7.53 11.13
C GLU A 41 -4.39 -7.66 9.63
N HIS A 42 -3.44 -7.21 8.82
CA HIS A 42 -3.56 -7.19 7.36
C HIS A 42 -2.30 -7.79 6.70
N PHE A 43 -2.41 -8.20 5.44
CA PHE A 43 -1.23 -8.69 4.70
C PHE A 43 -0.19 -7.59 4.46
N GLY A 44 -0.63 -6.33 4.47
CA GLY A 44 0.14 -5.25 3.89
C GLY A 44 -0.02 -5.25 2.37
N ALA A 45 0.51 -4.21 1.73
CA ALA A 45 0.36 -4.06 0.29
C ALA A 45 1.53 -3.30 -0.31
N VAL A 46 1.63 -3.36 -1.62
CA VAL A 46 2.52 -2.48 -2.39
C VAL A 46 1.68 -1.60 -3.30
N ALA A 47 2.17 -0.39 -3.59
CA ALA A 47 1.57 0.48 -4.59
C ALA A 47 2.67 1.04 -5.49
N ILE A 48 2.33 1.30 -6.74
CA ILE A 48 3.33 1.61 -7.75
C ILE A 48 3.08 2.99 -8.37
N VAL A 49 4.06 3.87 -8.29
CA VAL A 49 4.11 5.06 -9.13
C VAL A 49 5.00 4.71 -10.32
N ALA A 50 4.39 4.30 -11.42
CA ALA A 50 5.10 4.00 -12.66
C ALA A 50 5.20 5.30 -13.46
N MET A 51 6.42 5.77 -13.75
CA MET A 51 6.60 7.05 -14.39
C MET A 51 7.29 6.88 -15.75
N ASP A 52 6.65 7.43 -16.80
CA ASP A 52 7.24 7.43 -18.13
C ASP A 52 8.31 8.53 -18.29
N ASP A 53 9.00 8.52 -19.44
CA ASP A 53 10.08 9.47 -19.72
C ASP A 53 9.59 10.93 -19.85
N ASN A 54 8.28 11.14 -19.97
CA ASN A 54 7.65 12.46 -20.06
C ASN A 54 7.11 12.94 -18.71
N GLY A 55 7.27 12.16 -17.63
CA GLY A 55 6.78 12.49 -16.30
C GLY A 55 5.28 12.27 -16.14
N ASN A 56 4.71 11.34 -16.90
CA ASN A 56 3.31 10.93 -16.70
C ASN A 56 3.25 9.63 -15.89
N ILE A 57 2.18 9.47 -15.14
CA ILE A 57 1.92 8.26 -14.37
C ILE A 57 0.55 7.69 -14.74
N PRO A 58 0.40 6.36 -14.84
CA PRO A 58 -0.92 5.76 -14.97
C PRO A 58 -1.59 5.71 -13.60
N MET A 59 -2.87 6.01 -13.60
CA MET A 59 -3.72 5.83 -12.42
C MET A 59 -4.91 4.99 -12.84
N VAL A 60 -5.42 4.20 -11.91
CA VAL A 60 -6.57 3.33 -12.12
C VAL A 60 -7.80 3.94 -11.43
N TYR A 61 -8.98 3.77 -12.05
CA TYR A 61 -10.25 4.26 -11.51
C TYR A 61 -11.11 3.04 -11.27
N GLN A 62 -11.23 2.64 -9.98
CA GLN A 62 -11.87 1.39 -9.62
C GLN A 62 -12.90 1.56 -8.51
N TYR A 63 -13.86 0.65 -8.48
CA TYR A 63 -14.93 0.67 -7.49
C TYR A 63 -14.40 0.18 -6.14
N ARG A 64 -14.75 0.92 -5.09
CA ARG A 64 -14.46 0.53 -3.70
C ARG A 64 -15.77 0.39 -2.94
N HIS A 65 -16.12 -0.86 -2.65
CA HIS A 65 -17.41 -1.18 -2.02
C HIS A 65 -17.60 -0.46 -0.68
N THR A 66 -16.54 -0.32 0.10
CA THR A 66 -16.59 0.38 1.40
C THR A 66 -17.06 1.84 1.29
N TYR A 67 -16.85 2.46 0.13
CA TYR A 67 -17.26 3.86 -0.13
C TYR A 67 -18.45 3.96 -1.06
N GLY A 68 -18.88 2.86 -1.68
CA GLY A 68 -19.98 2.83 -2.63
C GLY A 68 -19.73 3.63 -3.91
N ARG A 69 -18.46 3.87 -4.25
CA ARG A 69 -18.10 4.66 -5.43
C ARG A 69 -16.71 4.32 -5.95
N ARG A 70 -16.38 4.83 -7.14
CA ARG A 70 -15.05 4.65 -7.71
C ARG A 70 -14.09 5.72 -7.22
N LEU A 71 -12.82 5.34 -7.05
CA LEU A 71 -11.73 6.23 -6.63
C LEU A 71 -10.60 6.16 -7.66
N TRP A 72 -9.90 7.29 -7.82
CA TRP A 72 -8.63 7.31 -8.53
C TRP A 72 -7.53 6.79 -7.59
N GLU A 73 -6.80 5.79 -8.05
CA GLU A 73 -5.79 5.10 -7.24
C GLU A 73 -4.53 4.84 -8.06
N LEU A 74 -3.46 4.47 -7.40
CA LEU A 74 -2.25 3.93 -8.04
C LEU A 74 -2.43 2.42 -8.21
N PRO A 75 -1.80 1.81 -9.21
CA PRO A 75 -1.72 0.35 -9.26
C PRO A 75 -1.17 -0.20 -7.95
N ALA A 76 -1.80 -1.26 -7.41
CA ALA A 76 -1.49 -1.73 -6.06
C ALA A 76 -1.98 -3.16 -5.85
N GLY A 77 -1.27 -3.92 -5.02
CA GLY A 77 -1.70 -5.26 -4.69
C GLY A 77 -1.26 -5.74 -3.31
N LEU A 78 -1.93 -6.77 -2.82
CA LEU A 78 -1.68 -7.34 -1.50
C LEU A 78 -0.42 -8.22 -1.48
N LEU A 79 0.22 -8.31 -0.31
CA LEU A 79 1.34 -9.23 -0.07
C LEU A 79 0.79 -10.60 0.36
N ASP A 80 -0.11 -11.14 -0.45
CA ASP A 80 -0.84 -12.37 -0.12
C ASP A 80 -0.22 -13.66 -0.68
N VAL A 81 0.83 -13.53 -1.49
CA VAL A 81 1.56 -14.68 -2.04
C VAL A 81 2.72 -15.02 -1.09
N ALA A 82 2.65 -16.18 -0.47
CA ALA A 82 3.64 -16.59 0.53
C ALA A 82 5.06 -16.59 -0.04
N GLY A 83 5.96 -15.87 0.62
CA GLY A 83 7.36 -15.80 0.24
C GLY A 83 7.67 -14.87 -0.94
N GLU A 84 6.67 -14.24 -1.56
CA GLU A 84 6.94 -13.31 -2.67
C GLU A 84 7.55 -12.01 -2.12
N PRO A 85 8.73 -11.59 -2.63
CA PRO A 85 9.30 -10.30 -2.23
C PRO A 85 8.41 -9.13 -2.68
N PRO A 86 8.27 -8.07 -1.87
CA PRO A 86 7.35 -6.95 -2.22
C PRO A 86 7.57 -6.33 -3.59
N HIS A 87 8.82 -6.23 -4.05
CA HIS A 87 9.07 -5.65 -5.39
C HIS A 87 8.62 -6.58 -6.53
N LEU A 88 8.57 -7.90 -6.30
CA LEU A 88 8.03 -8.83 -7.30
C LEU A 88 6.49 -8.78 -7.32
N THR A 89 5.86 -8.63 -6.14
CA THR A 89 4.42 -8.31 -6.07
C THR A 89 4.14 -7.03 -6.88
N ALA A 90 4.91 -5.97 -6.64
CA ALA A 90 4.72 -4.70 -7.36
C ALA A 90 4.87 -4.87 -8.88
N ALA A 91 5.85 -5.65 -9.32
CA ALA A 91 6.06 -5.90 -10.76
C ALA A 91 4.91 -6.71 -11.37
N ARG A 92 4.38 -7.67 -10.62
CA ARG A 92 3.23 -8.48 -11.05
C ARG A 92 1.98 -7.60 -11.19
N GLU A 93 1.67 -6.82 -10.16
CA GLU A 93 0.48 -5.93 -10.14
C GLU A 93 0.57 -4.85 -11.23
N LEU A 94 1.74 -4.28 -11.46
CA LEU A 94 1.95 -3.31 -12.53
C LEU A 94 1.59 -3.91 -13.90
N ARG A 95 1.96 -5.17 -14.12
CA ARG A 95 1.62 -5.87 -15.35
C ARG A 95 0.12 -6.19 -15.43
N GLU A 96 -0.45 -6.68 -14.33
CA GLU A 96 -1.85 -7.13 -14.30
C GLU A 96 -2.82 -5.96 -14.44
N GLU A 97 -2.62 -4.88 -13.70
CA GLU A 97 -3.55 -3.76 -13.68
C GLU A 97 -3.39 -2.79 -14.85
N VAL A 98 -2.14 -2.54 -15.31
CA VAL A 98 -1.92 -1.51 -16.33
C VAL A 98 -1.12 -1.98 -17.55
N GLY A 99 -0.68 -3.24 -17.60
CA GLY A 99 -0.01 -3.80 -18.76
C GLY A 99 1.40 -3.31 -18.99
N LEU A 100 2.11 -2.94 -17.92
CA LEU A 100 3.45 -2.37 -18.00
C LEU A 100 4.47 -3.23 -17.26
N GLN A 101 5.73 -3.14 -17.73
CA GLN A 101 6.91 -3.61 -17.01
C GLN A 101 7.85 -2.42 -16.82
N ALA A 102 8.65 -2.46 -15.77
CA ALA A 102 9.65 -1.43 -15.47
C ALA A 102 11.02 -2.05 -15.29
N SER A 103 12.06 -1.35 -15.72
CA SER A 103 13.44 -1.82 -15.59
C SER A 103 14.13 -1.33 -14.32
N THR A 104 13.61 -0.27 -13.70
CA THR A 104 14.24 0.35 -12.53
C THR A 104 13.19 0.53 -11.44
N TRP A 105 13.57 0.14 -10.22
CA TRP A 105 12.69 0.17 -9.06
C TRP A 105 13.39 0.81 -7.86
N GLN A 106 12.69 1.69 -7.18
CA GLN A 106 13.19 2.35 -5.96
C GLN A 106 12.04 2.49 -4.97
N VAL A 107 12.35 2.60 -3.68
CA VAL A 107 11.35 2.84 -2.65
C VAL A 107 11.08 4.34 -2.56
N LEU A 108 9.80 4.75 -2.69
CA LEU A 108 9.38 6.13 -2.51
C LEU A 108 9.08 6.42 -1.03
N VAL A 109 8.10 5.71 -0.48
CA VAL A 109 7.62 5.97 0.88
C VAL A 109 6.97 4.71 1.44
N ASP A 110 7.07 4.50 2.73
CA ASP A 110 6.29 3.51 3.46
C ASP A 110 5.18 4.25 4.21
N LEU A 111 3.99 3.70 4.23
CA LEU A 111 2.79 4.36 4.75
C LEU A 111 2.03 3.41 5.67
N ASP A 112 1.91 3.75 6.94
CA ASP A 112 1.01 3.05 7.87
C ASP A 112 -0.37 3.71 7.75
N THR A 113 -1.32 2.98 7.17
CA THR A 113 -2.58 3.58 6.71
C THR A 113 -3.50 4.01 7.86
N ALA A 114 -3.54 3.22 8.94
CA ALA A 114 -4.47 3.48 10.05
C ALA A 114 -3.87 2.99 11.38
N PRO A 115 -2.73 3.56 11.85
CA PRO A 115 -1.98 3.01 13.00
C PRO A 115 -2.75 3.05 14.33
N GLY A 116 -3.91 3.68 14.37
CA GLY A 116 -4.76 3.67 15.57
C GLY A 116 -5.49 2.35 15.80
N PHE A 117 -5.63 1.50 14.76
CA PHE A 117 -6.36 0.23 14.90
C PHE A 117 -5.95 -0.86 13.90
N SER A 118 -5.04 -0.59 13.01
CA SER A 118 -4.60 -1.58 11.99
C SER A 118 -3.09 -1.57 11.86
N ASP A 119 -2.53 -2.75 11.60
CA ASP A 119 -1.12 -2.89 11.24
C ASP A 119 -0.91 -2.79 9.73
N GLU A 120 -1.94 -2.38 8.96
CA GLU A 120 -1.77 -2.24 7.51
C GLU A 120 -0.70 -1.21 7.19
N SER A 121 0.37 -1.67 6.56
CA SER A 121 1.43 -0.83 6.02
C SER A 121 1.55 -1.07 4.52
N VAL A 122 1.82 -0.01 3.73
CA VAL A 122 1.92 -0.07 2.26
C VAL A 122 3.25 0.55 1.85
N ARG A 123 3.99 -0.18 1.04
CA ARG A 123 5.23 0.34 0.47
C ARG A 123 4.99 0.83 -0.97
N UNK A 124 5.22 2.11 -1.51
CA UNK A 124 5.17 2.70 -2.74
C UNK A 124 6.43 2.63 -3.39
N UNK A 125 6.72 2.13 -4.50
CA UNK A 125 7.80 1.99 -5.27
C UNK A 125 7.69 2.88 -6.43
N UNK A 126 8.58 3.55 -6.99
CA UNK A 126 8.75 4.20 -8.11
C UNK A 126 9.19 3.28 -9.03
N ALA A 127 8.68 3.28 -10.22
CA ALA A 127 9.09 2.34 -11.28
C ALA A 127 9.33 3.14 -12.56
N THR A 128 10.48 3.02 -13.16
CA THR A 128 10.84 3.77 -14.38
C THR A 128 11.45 2.85 -15.43
N GLY A 129 11.72 3.39 -16.63
CA GLY A 129 12.15 2.57 -17.77
C GLY A 129 11.02 1.65 -18.19
N LEU A 130 9.86 2.23 -18.42
CA LEU A 130 8.61 1.50 -18.68
C LEU A 130 8.57 0.90 -20.08
N ARG A 131 7.98 -0.28 -20.17
CA ARG A 131 7.71 -0.97 -21.45
C ARG A 131 6.30 -1.55 -21.41
N GLU A 132 5.54 -1.32 -22.47
CA GLU A 132 4.21 -1.92 -22.61
C GLU A 132 4.33 -3.41 -22.91
N VAL A 133 3.54 -4.22 -22.24
CA VAL A 133 3.52 -5.67 -22.42
C VAL A 133 2.11 -6.23 -22.58
N GLY A 134 1.11 -5.34 -22.48
CA GLY A 134 -0.29 -5.73 -22.56
C GLY A 134 -0.82 -6.28 -21.23
N ARG A 135 -2.06 -5.97 -20.95
CA ARG A 135 -2.75 -6.52 -19.77
C ARG A 135 -3.19 -7.96 -20.04
N PRO A 136 -3.07 -8.86 -19.07
CA PRO A 136 -3.76 -10.15 -19.15
C PRO A 136 -5.27 -9.94 -19.18
N GLU A 137 -6.03 -11.01 -19.44
CA GLU A 137 -7.48 -10.95 -19.36
C GLU A 137 -7.91 -10.59 -17.92
N ALA A 138 -8.66 -9.50 -17.79
CA ALA A 138 -9.05 -8.96 -16.48
C ALA A 138 -10.24 -9.76 -15.92
N HIS A 139 -10.22 -10.02 -14.62
CA HIS A 139 -11.26 -10.77 -13.94
C HIS A 139 -11.83 -9.97 -12.76
N HIS A 140 -13.06 -10.32 -12.35
CA HIS A 140 -13.72 -9.72 -11.19
C HIS A 140 -13.71 -8.18 -11.22
N GLU A 141 -13.17 -7.55 -10.20
CA GLU A 141 -13.18 -6.08 -10.05
C GLU A 141 -12.31 -5.38 -11.11
N GLU A 142 -11.26 -6.06 -11.59
CA GLU A 142 -10.37 -5.51 -12.62
C GLU A 142 -11.06 -5.31 -13.97
N ALA A 143 -12.11 -6.11 -14.25
CA ALA A 143 -12.85 -6.01 -15.52
C ALA A 143 -13.60 -4.67 -15.66
N ASP A 144 -13.93 -4.01 -14.55
CA ASP A 144 -14.61 -2.71 -14.53
C ASP A 144 -13.64 -1.54 -14.36
N MET A 145 -12.35 -1.84 -14.14
CA MET A 145 -11.33 -0.83 -13.88
C MET A 145 -10.94 -0.09 -15.15
N THR A 146 -10.89 1.23 -15.09
CA THR A 146 -10.40 2.05 -16.20
C THR A 146 -9.09 2.73 -15.78
N MET A 147 -8.30 3.13 -16.77
CA MET A 147 -6.98 3.71 -16.55
C MET A 147 -6.88 5.07 -17.25
N GLY A 148 -6.14 5.99 -16.63
CA GLY A 148 -5.79 7.26 -17.25
C GLY A 148 -4.34 7.62 -16.96
N TRP A 149 -3.69 8.25 -17.93
CA TRP A 149 -2.33 8.77 -17.76
C TRP A 149 -2.39 10.25 -17.37
N TYR A 150 -1.64 10.65 -16.37
CA TYR A 150 -1.65 12.02 -15.87
C TYR A 150 -0.22 12.54 -15.68
N PRO A 151 0.09 13.75 -16.16
CA PRO A 151 1.34 14.41 -15.74
C PRO A 151 1.40 14.49 -14.21
N ILE A 152 2.56 14.22 -13.62
CA ILE A 152 2.72 14.21 -12.16
C ILE A 152 2.21 15.51 -11.52
N ALA A 153 2.54 16.67 -12.12
CA ALA A 153 2.09 17.96 -11.58
C ALA A 153 0.56 18.10 -11.59
N GLU A 154 -0.11 17.53 -12.61
CA GLU A 154 -1.57 17.56 -12.64
C GLU A 154 -2.17 16.58 -11.62
N ALA A 155 -1.59 15.38 -11.47
CA ALA A 155 -2.03 14.44 -10.43
C ALA A 155 -1.92 15.08 -9.03
N ALA A 156 -0.81 15.79 -8.76
CA ALA A 156 -0.62 16.51 -7.49
C ALA A 156 -1.69 17.61 -7.29
N ARG A 157 -2.01 18.36 -8.36
CA ARG A 157 -3.10 19.36 -8.28
C ARG A 157 -4.45 18.71 -8.00
N ARG A 158 -4.72 17.54 -8.60
CA ARG A 158 -5.97 16.79 -8.37
C ARG A 158 -6.07 16.28 -6.92
N VAL A 159 -4.94 15.89 -6.32
CA VAL A 159 -4.90 15.58 -4.88
C VAL A 159 -5.35 16.81 -4.07
N LEU A 160 -4.74 17.96 -4.33
CA LEU A 160 -5.01 19.18 -3.56
C LEU A 160 -6.43 19.73 -3.77
N ARG A 161 -7.08 19.41 -4.92
CA ARG A 161 -8.47 19.76 -5.17
C ARG A 161 -9.47 18.74 -4.61
N GLY A 162 -8.98 17.63 -3.99
CA GLY A 162 -9.85 16.60 -3.44
C GLY A 162 -10.47 15.66 -4.48
N GLU A 163 -9.91 15.62 -5.67
CA GLU A 163 -10.36 14.70 -6.73
C GLU A 163 -9.73 13.31 -6.57
N ILE A 164 -8.54 13.24 -5.99
CA ILE A 164 -7.87 12.00 -5.60
C ILE A 164 -7.88 11.98 -4.08
N VAL A 165 -8.61 11.01 -3.49
CA VAL A 165 -8.83 10.95 -2.04
C VAL A 165 -8.33 9.65 -1.40
N ASN A 166 -7.90 8.69 -2.21
CA ASN A 166 -7.28 7.46 -1.70
C ASN A 166 -5.94 7.81 -1.03
N SER A 167 -5.75 7.45 0.22
CA SER A 167 -4.56 7.85 1.01
C SER A 167 -3.26 7.37 0.38
N ILE A 168 -3.26 6.15 -0.16
CA ILE A 168 -2.08 5.56 -0.80
C ILE A 168 -1.73 6.36 -2.07
N ALA A 169 -2.75 6.68 -2.88
CA ALA A 169 -2.55 7.50 -4.08
C ALA A 169 -2.05 8.90 -3.74
N ILE A 170 -2.63 9.53 -2.70
CA ILE A 170 -2.18 10.85 -2.22
C ILE A 170 -0.69 10.78 -1.85
N ALA A 171 -0.32 9.80 -1.01
CA ALA A 171 1.07 9.69 -0.54
C ALA A 171 2.04 9.47 -1.71
N GLY A 172 1.70 8.54 -2.62
CA GLY A 172 2.58 8.23 -3.76
C GLY A 172 2.73 9.38 -4.75
N VAL A 173 1.61 10.04 -5.10
CA VAL A 173 1.63 11.17 -6.02
C VAL A 173 2.44 12.34 -5.44
N LEU A 174 2.23 12.67 -4.17
CA LEU A 174 2.96 13.78 -3.55
C LEU A 174 4.45 13.43 -3.34
N ALA A 175 4.76 12.18 -3.00
CA ALA A 175 6.15 11.74 -2.85
C ALA A 175 6.91 11.80 -4.20
N VAL A 176 6.29 11.28 -5.28
CA VAL A 176 6.97 11.34 -6.58
C VAL A 176 7.07 12.78 -7.09
N HIS A 177 6.07 13.62 -6.79
CA HIS A 177 6.15 15.05 -7.14
C HIS A 177 7.33 15.71 -6.41
N ALA A 178 7.55 15.39 -5.12
CA ALA A 178 8.72 15.89 -4.38
C ALA A 178 10.05 15.42 -5.01
N VAL A 179 10.09 14.17 -5.47
CA VAL A 179 11.29 13.64 -6.16
C VAL A 179 11.53 14.36 -7.49
N THR A 180 10.50 14.52 -8.31
CA THR A 180 10.67 15.14 -9.65
C THR A 180 11.00 16.63 -9.58
N THR A 181 10.64 17.30 -8.48
CA THR A 181 11.03 18.71 -8.26
C THR A 181 12.40 18.87 -7.58
N GLY A 182 13.07 17.75 -7.29
CA GLY A 182 14.41 17.79 -6.67
C GLY A 182 14.41 18.03 -5.16
N PHE A 183 13.23 17.98 -4.53
CA PHE A 183 13.11 18.18 -3.08
C PHE A 183 13.64 16.96 -2.29
N ALA A 184 13.48 15.76 -2.84
CA ALA A 184 13.84 14.52 -2.16
C ALA A 184 14.44 13.52 -3.17
N GLN A 185 15.02 12.45 -2.66
CA GLN A 185 15.50 11.33 -3.48
C GLN A 185 14.81 10.05 -3.03
N PRO A 186 14.46 9.16 -3.95
CA PRO A 186 13.91 7.86 -3.56
C PRO A 186 15.00 7.00 -2.91
N ARG A 187 14.58 6.04 -2.11
CA ARG A 187 15.49 5.14 -1.38
C ARG A 187 15.83 3.90 -2.23
N PRO A 188 16.98 3.27 -1.96
CA PRO A 188 17.33 2.00 -2.62
C PRO A 188 16.24 0.94 -2.41
N LEU A 189 16.12 0.02 -3.37
CA LEU A 189 15.08 -1.02 -3.34
C LEU A 189 15.21 -1.97 -2.14
N ASP A 190 16.45 -2.17 -1.66
CA ASP A 190 16.74 -3.04 -0.52
C ASP A 190 16.61 -2.34 0.84
N THR A 191 16.07 -1.11 0.87
CA THR A 191 15.81 -0.41 2.13
C THR A 191 14.87 -1.24 3.01
N GLU A 192 15.27 -1.42 4.27
CA GLU A 192 14.47 -2.14 5.25
C GLU A 192 13.05 -1.56 5.35
N TRP A 193 12.05 -2.41 5.47
CA TRP A 193 10.67 -2.02 5.71
C TRP A 193 10.33 -2.37 7.16
N ILE A 194 10.49 -1.40 8.05
CA ILE A 194 10.42 -1.60 9.51
C ILE A 194 9.04 -2.11 9.92
N ASP A 195 7.98 -1.51 9.39
CA ASP A 195 6.61 -1.80 9.79
C ASP A 195 5.89 -2.77 8.83
N ARG A 196 6.65 -3.58 8.11
CA ARG A 196 6.06 -4.60 7.22
C ARG A 196 5.18 -5.57 8.02
N PRO A 197 3.88 -5.66 7.70
CA PRO A 197 3.00 -6.59 8.43
C PRO A 197 3.38 -8.04 8.17
N THR A 198 3.35 -8.86 9.20
CA THR A 198 3.64 -10.30 9.10
C THR A 198 2.64 -11.15 9.87
N ALA A 199 1.88 -10.55 10.79
CA ALA A 199 1.01 -11.29 11.70
C ALA A 199 -0.09 -12.06 10.95
N PHE A 200 -0.78 -11.39 10.01
CA PHE A 200 -1.87 -12.05 9.27
C PHE A 200 -1.34 -13.15 8.35
N ALA A 201 -0.20 -12.91 7.66
CA ALA A 201 0.40 -13.93 6.80
C ALA A 201 0.80 -15.18 7.60
N ALA A 202 1.37 -14.99 8.79
CA ALA A 202 1.73 -16.10 9.68
C ALA A 202 0.48 -16.90 10.10
N ARG A 203 -0.59 -16.18 10.51
CA ARG A 203 -1.87 -16.80 10.89
C ARG A 203 -2.49 -17.63 9.75
N ARG A 204 -2.35 -17.15 8.51
CA ARG A 204 -2.90 -17.86 7.34
C ARG A 204 -2.08 -19.13 7.02
N ALA A 205 -0.79 -19.12 7.29
CA ALA A 205 0.09 -20.27 7.05
C ALA A 205 -0.16 -21.42 8.03
N GLU A 206 -0.78 -21.14 9.20
CA GLU A 206 -1.10 -22.14 10.23
C GLU A 206 -2.39 -22.92 9.94
N ARG A 207 -3.14 -22.58 8.89
CA ARG A 207 -4.42 -23.20 8.50
C ARG A 207 -4.26 -24.18 7.35
#